data_574a7e80aee216dd4d9718653e0e82ce
#
_entry.id   574a7e80aee216dd4d9718653e0e82ce
#
_cell.length_a   1.000
_cell.length_b   1.000
_cell.length_c   1.000
_cell.angle_alpha   90.00
_cell.angle_beta   90.00
_cell.angle_gamma   90.00
#
_symmetry.space_group_name_H-M   'P 1'
#
loop_
_entity.id
_entity.type
_entity.pdbx_description
1 polymer ?
#
loop_
_entity_poly.entity_id
_entity_poly.type
_entity_poly.pdbx_seq_one_letter_code
_entity_poly.pdbx_strand_id
1 'polypeptide(L)'
;MTILVTDVLEHISNPDILWSEMSRILKPKGKIIVGVPFFYWIHEEPHDYYRYTEYKLRKFCESNNLSIISLEPYGGVPEIIFDIIAKQISFSKILSSVHLFLSNIFINSYFGKRLSKKTFHHFPLGYYLIAQKIGK
;
A
#
# COMPACT_ATOMS: atom_id res chain seq x y z
N MET A 1 7.58 -20.19 6.10
CA MET A 1 6.18 -19.89 5.68
C MET A 1 6.06 -18.39 5.45
N THR A 2 5.39 -17.96 4.37
CA THR A 2 5.13 -16.55 4.09
C THR A 2 3.64 -16.40 3.77
N ILE A 3 3.03 -15.34 4.30
CA ILE A 3 1.68 -14.90 3.99
C ILE A 3 1.80 -13.62 3.19
N LEU A 4 1.12 -13.52 2.05
CA LEU A 4 1.06 -12.33 1.21
C LEU A 4 -0.36 -11.78 1.22
N VAL A 5 -0.49 -10.49 1.54
CA VAL A 5 -1.77 -9.76 1.62
C VAL A 5 -1.58 -8.39 0.97
N THR A 6 -1.94 -8.27 -0.28
CA THR A 6 -1.82 -7.01 -1.03
C THR A 6 -3.20 -6.58 -1.51
N ASP A 7 -3.56 -5.32 -1.25
CA ASP A 7 -4.83 -4.71 -1.63
C ASP A 7 -6.05 -5.55 -1.18
N VAL A 8 -6.03 -5.97 0.10
CA VAL A 8 -7.07 -6.79 0.74
C VAL A 8 -7.51 -6.19 2.07
N LEU A 9 -6.57 -5.65 2.87
CA LEU A 9 -6.88 -5.20 4.23
C LEU A 9 -7.91 -4.07 4.29
N GLU A 10 -7.93 -3.22 3.29
CA GLU A 10 -8.90 -2.13 3.15
C GLU A 10 -10.34 -2.63 2.99
N HIS A 11 -10.50 -3.86 2.49
CA HIS A 11 -11.80 -4.50 2.24
C HIS A 11 -12.28 -5.41 3.39
N ILE A 12 -11.50 -5.52 4.44
CA ILE A 12 -11.84 -6.34 5.60
C ILE A 12 -12.48 -5.50 6.68
N SER A 13 -13.74 -5.75 6.99
CA SER A 13 -14.50 -4.99 8.00
C SER A 13 -13.93 -5.11 9.42
N ASN A 14 -13.28 -6.23 9.75
CA ASN A 14 -12.62 -6.43 11.04
C ASN A 14 -11.17 -6.89 10.86
N PRO A 15 -10.25 -5.96 10.58
CA PRO A 15 -8.86 -6.28 10.32
C PRO A 15 -8.11 -6.85 11.54
N ASP A 16 -8.53 -6.54 12.77
CA ASP A 16 -7.88 -7.05 13.99
C ASP A 16 -8.00 -8.59 14.07
N ILE A 17 -9.16 -9.15 13.68
CA ILE A 17 -9.36 -10.61 13.60
C ILE A 17 -8.40 -11.21 12.55
N LEU A 18 -8.32 -10.63 11.36
CA LEU A 18 -7.45 -11.13 10.31
C LEU A 18 -5.98 -11.13 10.74
N TRP A 19 -5.50 -10.05 11.36
CA TRP A 19 -4.13 -9.96 11.87
C TRP A 19 -3.85 -11.02 12.94
N SER A 20 -4.79 -11.24 13.87
CA SER A 20 -4.69 -12.28 14.87
C SER A 20 -4.57 -13.69 14.26
N GLU A 21 -5.42 -14.01 13.28
CA GLU A 21 -5.40 -15.29 12.59
C GLU A 21 -4.14 -15.50 11.74
N MET A 22 -3.70 -14.49 11.02
CA MET A 22 -2.42 -14.56 10.28
C MET A 22 -1.26 -14.84 11.23
N SER A 23 -1.21 -14.13 12.36
CA SER A 23 -0.18 -14.40 13.36
C SER A 23 -0.30 -15.79 13.96
N ARG A 24 -1.52 -16.28 14.23
CA ARG A 24 -1.75 -17.61 14.81
C ARG A 24 -1.21 -18.72 13.92
N ILE A 25 -1.51 -18.69 12.62
CA ILE A 25 -1.13 -19.75 11.67
C ILE A 25 0.34 -19.64 11.21
N LEU A 26 0.96 -18.48 11.38
CA LEU A 26 2.33 -18.25 10.96
C LEU A 26 3.31 -19.04 11.83
N LYS A 27 4.20 -19.81 11.21
CA LYS A 27 5.27 -20.52 11.92
C LYS A 27 6.27 -19.52 12.54
N PRO A 28 7.00 -19.88 13.60
CA PRO A 28 8.12 -19.08 14.11
C PRO A 28 9.07 -18.67 12.97
N LYS A 29 9.50 -17.41 12.98
CA LYS A 29 10.30 -16.79 11.90
C LYS A 29 9.61 -16.72 10.53
N GLY A 30 8.33 -17.11 10.42
CA GLY A 30 7.52 -16.88 9.22
C GLY A 30 7.30 -15.39 8.97
N LYS A 31 7.00 -15.01 7.73
CA LYS A 31 6.86 -13.60 7.31
C LYS A 31 5.43 -13.31 6.84
N ILE A 32 5.01 -12.07 7.08
CA ILE A 32 3.82 -11.47 6.48
C ILE A 32 4.30 -10.33 5.60
N ILE A 33 3.83 -10.29 4.36
CA ILE A 33 4.07 -9.22 3.41
C ILE A 33 2.72 -8.58 3.13
N VAL A 34 2.61 -7.28 3.36
CA VAL A 34 1.38 -6.50 3.24
C VAL A 34 1.60 -5.34 2.30
N GLY A 35 0.67 -5.12 1.37
CA GLY A 35 0.53 -3.89 0.59
C GLY A 35 -0.85 -3.30 0.87
N VAL A 36 -0.92 -2.00 1.14
CA VAL A 36 -2.18 -1.29 1.37
C VAL A 36 -2.16 0.08 0.71
N PRO A 37 -3.27 0.50 0.09
CA PRO A 37 -3.42 1.85 -0.42
C PRO A 37 -3.60 2.85 0.74
N PHE A 38 -3.14 4.10 0.51
CA PHE A 38 -3.44 5.23 1.39
C PHE A 38 -4.10 6.36 0.62
N PHE A 39 -3.42 6.97 -0.34
CA PHE A 39 -3.99 8.00 -1.20
C PHE A 39 -4.61 7.35 -2.45
N TYR A 40 -5.79 6.75 -2.27
CA TYR A 40 -6.47 6.02 -3.33
C TYR A 40 -7.98 6.28 -3.29
N TRP A 41 -8.65 6.26 -4.44
CA TRP A 41 -10.09 6.48 -4.54
C TRP A 41 -10.88 5.35 -3.88
N ILE A 42 -12.18 5.58 -3.63
CA ILE A 42 -13.10 4.53 -3.15
C ILE A 42 -13.33 3.51 -4.28
N HIS A 43 -13.20 2.23 -3.96
CA HIS A 43 -13.35 1.13 -4.92
C HIS A 43 -13.93 -0.11 -4.21
N GLU A 44 -14.45 -1.07 -4.98
CA GLU A 44 -15.07 -2.30 -4.45
C GLU A 44 -16.23 -2.02 -3.46
N GLU A 45 -17.02 -0.95 -3.73
CA GLU A 45 -18.18 -0.60 -2.90
C GLU A 45 -19.19 -1.77 -2.79
N PRO A 46 -19.78 -2.01 -1.61
CA PRO A 46 -19.70 -1.25 -0.36
C PRO A 46 -18.60 -1.74 0.60
N HIS A 47 -17.60 -2.50 0.16
CA HIS A 47 -16.62 -3.18 1.00
C HIS A 47 -15.26 -2.48 1.01
N ASP A 48 -15.22 -1.16 0.97
CA ASP A 48 -14.00 -0.34 1.07
C ASP A 48 -14.03 0.44 2.39
N TYR A 49 -13.40 -0.11 3.44
CA TYR A 49 -13.58 0.35 4.81
C TYR A 49 -12.45 1.22 5.33
N TYR A 50 -11.18 1.01 4.88
CA TYR A 50 -10.02 1.60 5.54
C TYR A 50 -8.97 2.16 4.59
N ARG A 51 -8.25 3.17 5.10
CA ARG A 51 -6.96 3.65 4.60
C ARG A 51 -5.99 3.66 5.76
N TYR A 52 -4.92 2.87 5.66
CA TYR A 52 -4.01 2.63 6.78
C TYR A 52 -2.83 3.59 6.74
N THR A 53 -2.54 4.23 7.88
CA THR A 53 -1.28 4.93 8.11
C THR A 53 -0.20 3.94 8.55
N GLU A 54 1.08 4.33 8.44
CA GLU A 54 2.18 3.54 8.98
C GLU A 54 2.02 3.24 10.48
N TYR A 55 1.45 4.17 11.24
CA TYR A 55 1.23 4.03 12.69
C TYR A 55 0.24 2.90 13.01
N LYS A 56 -0.84 2.78 12.24
CA LYS A 56 -1.79 1.67 12.44
C LYS A 56 -1.16 0.33 12.05
N LEU A 57 -0.37 0.28 10.99
CA LEU A 57 0.35 -0.92 10.58
C LEU A 57 1.37 -1.36 11.65
N ARG A 58 2.10 -0.42 12.24
CA ARG A 58 3.00 -0.69 13.38
C ARG A 58 2.23 -1.28 14.57
N LYS A 59 1.09 -0.68 14.92
CA LYS A 59 0.25 -1.14 16.02
C LYS A 59 -0.27 -2.56 15.79
N PHE A 60 -0.64 -2.92 14.56
CA PHE A 60 -1.01 -4.31 14.24
C PHE A 60 0.14 -5.29 14.50
N CYS A 61 1.36 -4.94 14.11
CA CYS A 61 2.53 -5.79 14.36
C CYS A 61 2.79 -5.97 15.85
N GLU A 62 2.78 -4.87 16.61
CA GLU A 62 2.98 -4.88 18.06
C GLU A 62 1.96 -5.76 18.77
N SER A 63 0.66 -5.61 18.45
CA SER A 63 -0.43 -6.36 19.07
C SER A 63 -0.42 -7.86 18.74
N ASN A 64 0.31 -8.27 17.69
CA ASN A 64 0.31 -9.64 17.18
C ASN A 64 1.67 -10.35 17.26
N ASN A 65 2.60 -9.86 18.09
CA ASN A 65 3.94 -10.44 18.27
C ASN A 65 4.73 -10.58 16.97
N LEU A 66 4.66 -9.56 16.13
CA LEU A 66 5.38 -9.46 14.87
C LEU A 66 6.46 -8.37 14.96
N SER A 67 7.68 -8.69 14.56
CA SER A 67 8.75 -7.70 14.38
C SER A 67 8.72 -7.16 12.94
N ILE A 68 8.81 -5.84 12.80
CA ILE A 68 8.85 -5.17 11.50
C ILE A 68 10.26 -5.33 10.93
N ILE A 69 10.37 -5.90 9.73
CA ILE A 69 11.61 -5.97 8.96
C ILE A 69 11.75 -4.71 8.10
N SER A 70 10.68 -4.32 7.39
CA SER A 70 10.60 -3.10 6.59
C SER A 70 9.17 -2.58 6.59
N LEU A 71 9.02 -1.26 6.62
CA LEU A 71 7.75 -0.55 6.45
C LEU A 71 8.05 0.74 5.70
N GLU A 72 7.70 0.73 4.42
CA GLU A 72 8.08 1.78 3.49
C GLU A 72 6.83 2.36 2.80
N PRO A 73 6.72 3.69 2.73
CA PRO A 73 5.75 4.32 1.85
C PRO A 73 6.18 4.14 0.39
N TYR A 74 5.22 4.05 -0.52
CA TYR A 74 5.48 4.07 -1.95
C TYR A 74 4.64 5.12 -2.65
N GLY A 75 5.16 5.62 -3.78
CA GLY A 75 4.57 6.72 -4.53
C GLY A 75 4.57 8.03 -3.71
N GLY A 76 4.45 9.14 -4.41
CA GLY A 76 4.35 10.47 -3.82
C GLY A 76 3.34 11.31 -4.58
N VAL A 77 3.40 12.62 -4.45
CA VAL A 77 2.48 13.53 -5.14
C VAL A 77 2.40 13.31 -6.65
N PRO A 78 3.50 13.08 -7.38
CA PRO A 78 3.40 12.83 -8.82
C PRO A 78 2.55 11.61 -9.16
N GLU A 79 2.81 10.48 -8.48
CA GLU A 79 2.10 9.23 -8.71
C GLU A 79 0.60 9.37 -8.39
N ILE A 80 0.26 10.07 -7.30
CA ILE A 80 -1.13 10.34 -6.93
C ILE A 80 -1.84 11.17 -7.99
N ILE A 81 -1.22 12.26 -8.47
CA ILE A 81 -1.82 13.12 -9.49
C ILE A 81 -2.05 12.34 -10.79
N PHE A 82 -1.05 11.58 -11.25
CA PHE A 82 -1.20 10.77 -12.46
C PHE A 82 -2.24 9.65 -12.29
N ASP A 83 -2.36 9.05 -11.11
CA ASP A 83 -3.39 8.06 -10.83
C ASP A 83 -4.81 8.67 -10.89
N ILE A 84 -5.00 9.86 -10.30
CA ILE A 84 -6.28 10.57 -10.36
C ILE A 84 -6.64 10.91 -11.82
N ILE A 85 -5.69 11.45 -12.61
CA ILE A 85 -5.94 11.77 -14.01
C ILE A 85 -6.27 10.52 -14.81
N ALA A 86 -5.53 9.42 -14.61
CA ALA A 86 -5.77 8.16 -15.31
C ALA A 86 -7.21 7.66 -15.15
N LYS A 87 -7.76 7.77 -13.94
CA LYS A 87 -9.14 7.38 -13.65
C LYS A 87 -10.18 8.27 -14.31
N GLN A 88 -9.92 9.58 -14.38
CA GLN A 88 -10.83 10.53 -15.02
C GLN A 88 -10.91 10.36 -16.56
N ILE A 89 -9.82 9.92 -17.20
CA ILE A 89 -9.74 9.75 -18.66
C ILE A 89 -9.92 8.30 -19.10
N SER A 90 -10.26 7.40 -18.22
CA SER A 90 -10.40 5.95 -18.49
C SER A 90 -11.45 5.61 -19.55
N PHE A 91 -12.39 6.52 -19.83
CA PHE A 91 -13.39 6.40 -20.90
C PHE A 91 -12.80 6.41 -22.32
N SER A 92 -11.57 6.90 -22.52
CA SER A 92 -10.91 6.98 -23.81
C SER A 92 -9.59 6.20 -23.83
N LYS A 93 -9.52 5.12 -24.63
CA LYS A 93 -8.31 4.31 -24.78
C LYS A 93 -7.12 5.12 -25.31
N ILE A 94 -7.37 6.09 -26.21
CA ILE A 94 -6.30 6.94 -26.77
C ILE A 94 -5.74 7.85 -25.69
N LEU A 95 -6.59 8.56 -24.95
CA LEU A 95 -6.17 9.45 -23.88
C LEU A 95 -5.43 8.67 -22.78
N SER A 96 -5.95 7.50 -22.40
CA SER A 96 -5.31 6.63 -21.41
C SER A 96 -3.91 6.16 -21.87
N SER A 97 -3.74 5.81 -23.16
CA SER A 97 -2.43 5.39 -23.68
C SER A 97 -1.43 6.54 -23.71
N VAL A 98 -1.85 7.72 -24.15
CA VAL A 98 -1.00 8.93 -24.14
C VAL A 98 -0.62 9.31 -22.72
N HIS A 99 -1.58 9.31 -21.80
CA HIS A 99 -1.34 9.60 -20.39
C HIS A 99 -0.35 8.61 -19.77
N LEU A 100 -0.54 7.31 -19.98
CA LEU A 100 0.36 6.27 -19.46
C LEU A 100 1.79 6.46 -19.98
N PHE A 101 1.96 6.82 -21.27
CA PHE A 101 3.26 7.09 -21.84
C PHE A 101 3.94 8.32 -21.20
N LEU A 102 3.22 9.45 -21.11
CA LEU A 102 3.75 10.69 -20.54
C LEU A 102 4.04 10.56 -19.03
N SER A 103 3.14 9.95 -18.27
CA SER A 103 3.32 9.73 -16.83
C SER A 103 4.52 8.82 -16.56
N ASN A 104 4.71 7.76 -17.34
CA ASN A 104 5.87 6.87 -17.21
C ASN A 104 7.19 7.61 -17.48
N ILE A 105 7.26 8.45 -18.50
CA ILE A 105 8.43 9.28 -18.78
C ILE A 105 8.70 10.22 -17.59
N PHE A 106 7.68 10.93 -17.11
CA PHE A 106 7.85 11.88 -16.02
C PHE A 106 8.29 11.22 -14.71
N ILE A 107 7.57 10.18 -14.27
CA ILE A 107 7.84 9.47 -13.01
C ILE A 107 9.25 8.86 -13.01
N ASN A 108 9.70 8.34 -14.17
CA ASN A 108 11.05 7.77 -14.29
C ASN A 108 12.15 8.80 -14.50
N SER A 109 11.82 10.06 -14.78
CA SER A 109 12.79 11.14 -14.91
C SER A 109 13.49 11.44 -13.58
N TYR A 110 14.65 12.09 -13.64
CA TYR A 110 15.36 12.58 -12.45
C TYR A 110 14.48 13.50 -11.59
N PHE A 111 13.73 14.40 -12.22
CA PHE A 111 12.87 15.35 -11.55
C PHE A 111 11.67 14.66 -10.89
N GLY A 112 10.99 13.76 -11.61
CA GLY A 112 9.86 12.99 -11.09
C GLY A 112 10.26 12.16 -9.87
N LYS A 113 11.36 11.40 -9.95
CA LYS A 113 11.89 10.61 -8.82
C LYS A 113 12.27 11.47 -7.62
N ARG A 114 12.86 12.65 -7.85
CA ARG A 114 13.22 13.57 -6.77
C ARG A 114 11.97 14.13 -6.08
N LEU A 115 10.96 14.52 -6.86
CA LEU A 115 9.71 15.04 -6.31
C LEU A 115 8.93 13.96 -5.54
N SER A 116 8.85 12.76 -6.08
CA SER A 116 8.25 11.60 -5.40
C SER A 116 8.93 11.37 -4.06
N LYS A 117 10.27 11.23 -4.02
CA LYS A 117 11.03 11.06 -2.77
C LYS A 117 10.88 12.20 -1.76
N LYS A 118 10.65 13.42 -2.22
CA LYS A 118 10.43 14.56 -1.32
C LYS A 118 9.06 14.53 -0.66
N THR A 119 8.07 13.91 -1.30
CA THR A 119 6.67 13.99 -0.91
C THR A 119 6.08 12.72 -0.31
N PHE A 120 6.68 11.54 -0.58
CA PHE A 120 6.10 10.24 -0.22
C PHE A 120 5.87 10.00 1.28
N HIS A 121 6.61 10.65 2.17
CA HIS A 121 6.37 10.55 3.62
C HIS A 121 5.10 11.25 4.08
N HIS A 122 4.71 12.34 3.42
CA HIS A 122 3.51 13.10 3.76
C HIS A 122 2.30 12.75 2.88
N PHE A 123 2.59 12.34 1.65
CA PHE A 123 1.60 12.00 0.64
C PHE A 123 1.95 10.65 0.00
N PRO A 124 1.91 9.54 0.75
CA PRO A 124 2.15 8.22 0.17
C PRO A 124 0.95 7.78 -0.65
N LEU A 125 1.19 7.12 -1.78
CA LEU A 125 0.14 6.41 -2.50
C LEU A 125 -0.33 5.19 -1.68
N GLY A 126 0.59 4.56 -0.98
CA GLY A 126 0.34 3.43 -0.08
C GLY A 126 1.57 3.02 0.71
N TYR A 127 1.50 1.87 1.37
CA TYR A 127 2.58 1.31 2.18
C TYR A 127 2.83 -0.15 1.87
N TYR A 128 4.11 -0.53 1.88
CA TYR A 128 4.55 -1.93 1.93
C TYR A 128 5.13 -2.23 3.30
N LEU A 129 4.66 -3.32 3.90
CA LEU A 129 5.13 -3.82 5.18
C LEU A 129 5.64 -5.26 5.01
N ILE A 130 6.82 -5.53 5.54
CA ILE A 130 7.33 -6.88 5.77
C ILE A 130 7.51 -7.05 7.28
N ALA A 131 6.78 -7.98 7.86
CA ALA A 131 6.89 -8.32 9.27
C ALA A 131 7.21 -9.80 9.44
N GLN A 132 7.85 -10.16 10.56
CA GLN A 132 8.26 -11.52 10.90
C GLN A 132 7.74 -11.89 12.27
N LYS A 133 7.23 -13.12 12.40
CA LYS A 133 6.81 -13.65 13.70
C LYS A 133 8.01 -13.81 14.62
N ILE A 134 7.92 -13.18 15.79
CA ILE A 134 8.91 -13.32 16.85
C ILE A 134 8.90 -14.80 17.28
N GLY A 135 10.06 -15.46 17.17
CA GLY A 135 10.21 -16.83 17.61
C GLY A 135 10.22 -16.90 19.15
N LYS A 136 9.49 -17.84 19.70
CA LYS A 136 9.85 -18.40 20.99
C LYS A 136 10.81 -19.54 20.77
#